data_f6a2d374a60bdaabdd969975fcca1d52
#
_entry.id   f6a2d374a60bdaabdd969975fcca1d52
#
_cell.length_a   1.000
_cell.length_b   1.000
_cell.length_c   1.000
_cell.angle_alpha   90.00
_cell.angle_beta   90.00
_cell.angle_gamma   90.00
#
_symmetry.space_group_name_H-M   'P 1'
#
loop_
_entity.id
_entity.type
_entity.pdbx_description
1 polymer ?
#
loop_
_entity_poly.entity_id
_entity_poly.type
_entity_poly.pdbx_seq_one_letter_code
_entity_poly.pdbx_strand_id
1 'polypeptide(L)'
;AMVFQHFNLFPHLTIVDNLTLAPIWVHNETKLEAREKALKLLDRVGIRDQAEKYPNQLSGGQQQRVAIARSLCTSPKIMLFDEPTSALDPEMISEVLDVMVELAKEGITMICVTHEMGFARKVANRIIFMDDGQIVEENDPENFFNNAESDRLQLFLDQILTH
;
A
#
# COMPACT_ATOMS: atom_id res chain seq x y z
N ALA A 1 0.50 -10.91 1.89
CA ALA A 1 0.94 -9.93 2.90
C ALA A 1 -0.11 -8.84 3.03
N MET A 2 -0.10 -8.12 4.15
CA MET A 2 -1.05 -7.04 4.41
C MET A 2 -0.32 -5.78 4.88
N VAL A 3 -0.71 -4.65 4.34
CA VAL A 3 -0.26 -3.30 4.71
C VAL A 3 -1.47 -2.57 5.32
N PHE A 4 -1.31 -2.06 6.53
CA PHE A 4 -2.38 -1.45 7.30
C PHE A 4 -2.29 0.09 7.25
N GLN A 5 -3.36 0.76 7.63
CA GLN A 5 -3.44 2.20 7.83
C GLN A 5 -2.38 2.70 8.84
N HIS A 6 -2.21 1.99 9.95
CA HIS A 6 -1.11 2.21 10.88
C HIS A 6 0.05 1.31 10.47
N PHE A 7 1.22 1.86 10.32
CA PHE A 7 2.41 1.24 9.70
C PHE A 7 2.85 -0.07 10.36
N ASN A 8 2.50 -0.27 11.64
CA ASN A 8 2.77 -1.47 12.44
C ASN A 8 4.26 -1.89 12.41
N LEU A 9 5.17 -0.92 12.39
CA LEU A 9 6.59 -1.16 12.47
C LEU A 9 7.00 -1.45 13.93
N PHE A 10 7.98 -2.30 14.10
CA PHE A 10 8.57 -2.56 15.41
C PHE A 10 9.44 -1.37 15.83
N PRO A 11 9.06 -0.57 16.84
CA PRO A 11 9.72 0.70 17.14
C PRO A 11 11.13 0.55 17.71
N HIS A 12 11.45 -0.62 18.26
CA HIS A 12 12.75 -0.96 18.84
C HIS A 12 13.73 -1.59 17.87
N LEU A 13 13.33 -1.82 16.63
CA LEU A 13 14.17 -2.35 15.55
C LEU A 13 14.50 -1.24 14.54
N THR A 14 15.67 -1.34 13.93
CA THR A 14 15.99 -0.49 12.78
C THR A 14 15.07 -0.78 11.60
N ILE A 15 15.06 0.09 10.60
CA ILE A 15 14.25 -0.12 9.39
C ILE A 15 14.67 -1.41 8.68
N VAL A 16 15.96 -1.65 8.50
CA VAL A 16 16.43 -2.88 7.86
C VAL A 16 16.10 -4.12 8.69
N ASP A 17 16.16 -4.04 10.02
CA ASP A 17 15.79 -5.16 10.89
C ASP A 17 14.29 -5.46 10.83
N ASN A 18 13.44 -4.44 10.71
CA ASN A 18 12.01 -4.61 10.46
C ASN A 18 11.72 -5.43 9.20
N LEU A 19 12.50 -5.24 8.14
CA LEU A 19 12.33 -5.96 6.88
C LEU A 19 12.90 -7.38 6.94
N THR A 20 14.00 -7.60 7.66
CA THR A 20 14.73 -8.88 7.66
C THR A 20 14.15 -9.92 8.62
N LEU A 21 13.30 -9.50 9.56
CA LEU A 21 12.80 -10.38 10.61
C LEU A 21 12.08 -11.62 10.04
N ALA A 22 11.10 -11.43 9.17
CA ALA A 22 10.34 -12.53 8.58
C ALA A 22 11.17 -13.40 7.62
N PRO A 23 11.98 -12.85 6.69
CA PRO A 23 12.91 -13.64 5.90
C PRO A 23 13.79 -14.57 6.72
N ILE A 24 14.38 -14.09 7.81
CA ILE A 24 15.28 -14.88 8.66
C ILE A 24 14.52 -15.93 9.45
N TRP A 25 13.46 -15.53 10.18
CA TRP A 25 12.81 -16.40 11.15
C TRP A 25 11.74 -17.31 10.57
N VAL A 26 11.12 -16.93 9.45
CA VAL A 26 10.02 -17.69 8.83
C VAL A 26 10.52 -18.43 7.59
N HIS A 27 11.35 -17.78 6.77
CA HIS A 27 11.84 -18.36 5.51
C HIS A 27 13.22 -18.98 5.62
N ASN A 28 13.87 -18.93 6.82
CA ASN A 28 15.21 -19.45 7.07
C ASN A 28 16.29 -18.89 6.12
N GLU A 29 16.10 -17.66 5.63
CA GLU A 29 17.13 -16.97 4.85
C GLU A 29 18.32 -16.62 5.76
N THR A 30 19.54 -16.61 5.22
CA THR A 30 20.70 -16.12 5.97
C THR A 30 20.57 -14.62 6.24
N LYS A 31 21.22 -14.14 7.31
CA LYS A 31 21.23 -12.70 7.63
C LYS A 31 21.74 -11.85 6.48
N LEU A 32 22.71 -12.36 5.74
CA LEU A 32 23.31 -11.63 4.61
C LEU A 32 22.28 -11.50 3.45
N GLU A 33 21.68 -12.61 3.03
CA GLU A 33 20.68 -12.64 1.96
C GLU A 33 19.46 -11.77 2.31
N ALA A 34 18.93 -11.91 3.53
CA ALA A 34 17.80 -11.11 4.01
C ALA A 34 18.12 -9.61 4.00
N ARG A 35 19.34 -9.22 4.42
CA ARG A 35 19.78 -7.81 4.42
C ARG A 35 19.94 -7.26 3.01
N GLU A 36 20.58 -8.00 2.10
CA GLU A 36 20.71 -7.57 0.70
C GLU A 36 19.33 -7.39 0.03
N LYS A 37 18.40 -8.32 0.27
CA LYS A 37 17.01 -8.25 -0.20
C LYS A 37 16.30 -7.02 0.37
N ALA A 38 16.42 -6.79 1.67
CA ALA A 38 15.82 -5.64 2.34
C ALA A 38 16.34 -4.31 1.77
N LEU A 39 17.65 -4.16 1.58
CA LEU A 39 18.26 -2.95 1.01
C LEU A 39 17.81 -2.69 -0.42
N LYS A 40 17.66 -3.73 -1.25
CA LYS A 40 17.10 -3.61 -2.62
C LYS A 40 15.65 -3.14 -2.59
N LEU A 41 14.85 -3.63 -1.66
CA LEU A 41 13.45 -3.23 -1.52
C LEU A 41 13.30 -1.82 -0.96
N LEU A 42 14.17 -1.40 -0.02
CA LEU A 42 14.21 -0.02 0.46
C LEU A 42 14.63 0.95 -0.65
N ASP A 43 15.56 0.54 -1.51
CA ASP A 43 15.95 1.31 -2.71
C ASP A 43 14.76 1.47 -3.67
N ARG A 44 14.03 0.38 -3.92
CA ARG A 44 12.84 0.37 -4.77
C ARG A 44 11.74 1.31 -4.30
N VAL A 45 11.56 1.48 -2.99
CA VAL A 45 10.60 2.44 -2.42
C VAL A 45 11.23 3.80 -2.09
N GLY A 46 12.47 4.07 -2.55
CA GLY A 46 13.15 5.36 -2.49
C GLY A 46 13.59 5.83 -1.10
N ILE A 47 13.89 4.88 -0.18
CA ILE A 47 14.27 5.20 1.21
C ILE A 47 15.44 4.35 1.73
N ARG A 48 16.34 3.91 0.84
CA ARG A 48 17.50 3.09 1.22
C ARG A 48 18.42 3.75 2.25
N ASP A 49 18.58 5.06 2.17
CA ASP A 49 19.38 5.88 3.08
C ASP A 49 18.85 5.89 4.53
N GLN A 50 17.60 5.46 4.73
CA GLN A 50 16.95 5.36 6.04
C GLN A 50 17.14 3.99 6.72
N ALA A 51 17.85 3.03 6.09
CA ALA A 51 17.93 1.63 6.53
C ALA A 51 18.34 1.42 7.99
N GLU A 52 19.29 2.22 8.49
CA GLU A 52 19.85 2.09 9.84
C GLU A 52 19.09 2.96 10.89
N LYS A 53 18.09 3.72 10.47
CA LYS A 53 17.27 4.52 11.38
C LYS A 53 16.20 3.68 12.05
N TYR A 54 15.56 4.27 13.07
CA TYR A 54 14.40 3.71 13.75
C TYR A 54 13.11 4.35 13.22
N PRO A 55 11.94 3.67 13.35
CA PRO A 55 10.66 4.18 12.82
C PRO A 55 10.32 5.61 13.28
N ASN A 56 10.59 5.97 14.53
CA ASN A 56 10.31 7.30 15.07
C ASN A 56 11.15 8.43 14.46
N GLN A 57 12.15 8.11 13.66
CA GLN A 57 13.01 9.07 12.95
C GLN A 57 12.53 9.33 11.52
N LEU A 58 11.45 8.67 11.09
CA LEU A 58 10.90 8.74 9.74
C LEU A 58 9.57 9.49 9.72
N SER A 59 9.29 10.17 8.60
CA SER A 59 7.94 10.72 8.34
C SER A 59 6.90 9.60 8.17
N GLY A 60 5.61 9.93 8.28
CA GLY A 60 4.53 8.97 8.06
C GLY A 60 4.61 8.27 6.70
N GLY A 61 4.81 9.03 5.62
CA GLY A 61 4.97 8.48 4.27
C GLY A 61 6.18 7.57 4.12
N GLN A 62 7.31 7.90 4.77
CA GLN A 62 8.48 7.03 4.82
C GLN A 62 8.16 5.73 5.59
N GLN A 63 7.49 5.82 6.75
CA GLN A 63 7.09 4.64 7.51
C GLN A 63 6.16 3.72 6.72
N GLN A 64 5.22 4.28 5.96
CA GLN A 64 4.32 3.51 5.11
C GLN A 64 5.08 2.82 3.97
N ARG A 65 6.03 3.50 3.34
CA ARG A 65 6.90 2.88 2.32
C ARG A 65 7.76 1.74 2.92
N VAL A 66 8.22 1.87 4.16
CA VAL A 66 8.86 0.77 4.90
C VAL A 66 7.91 -0.40 5.10
N ALA A 67 6.65 -0.16 5.49
CA ALA A 67 5.65 -1.21 5.68
C ALA A 67 5.35 -1.96 4.37
N ILE A 68 5.31 -1.26 3.24
CA ILE A 68 5.19 -1.85 1.91
C ILE A 68 6.43 -2.71 1.60
N ALA A 69 7.65 -2.16 1.76
CA ALA A 69 8.90 -2.88 1.52
C ALA A 69 9.03 -4.13 2.40
N ARG A 70 8.64 -4.04 3.69
CA ARG A 70 8.60 -5.18 4.61
C ARG A 70 7.67 -6.28 4.11
N SER A 71 6.50 -5.91 3.62
CA SER A 71 5.55 -6.88 3.05
C SER A 71 6.11 -7.56 1.81
N LEU A 72 6.82 -6.83 0.95
CA LEU A 72 7.48 -7.38 -0.25
C LEU A 72 8.64 -8.33 0.09
N CYS A 73 9.30 -8.17 1.25
CA CYS A 73 10.38 -9.08 1.69
C CYS A 73 9.93 -10.54 1.80
N THR A 74 8.66 -10.80 2.04
CA THR A 74 8.09 -12.16 2.10
C THR A 74 7.72 -12.75 0.75
N SER A 75 7.99 -12.04 -0.35
CA SER A 75 7.65 -12.43 -1.73
C SER A 75 6.19 -12.89 -1.88
N PRO A 76 5.21 -12.06 -1.49
CA PRO A 76 3.82 -12.45 -1.41
C PRO A 76 3.20 -12.64 -2.81
N LYS A 77 2.28 -13.62 -2.95
CA LYS A 77 1.47 -13.77 -4.16
C LYS A 77 0.39 -12.70 -4.29
N ILE A 78 -0.11 -12.20 -3.15
CA ILE A 78 -1.17 -11.20 -3.08
C ILE A 78 -0.79 -10.20 -1.97
N MET A 79 -0.96 -8.92 -2.24
CA MET A 79 -0.85 -7.85 -1.25
C MET A 79 -2.22 -7.26 -0.96
N LEU A 80 -2.53 -7.12 0.32
CA LEU A 80 -3.74 -6.45 0.82
C LEU A 80 -3.33 -5.08 1.36
N PHE A 81 -4.05 -4.05 1.00
CA PHE A 81 -3.87 -2.69 1.50
C PHE A 81 -5.15 -2.23 2.15
N ASP A 82 -5.07 -1.86 3.41
CA ASP A 82 -6.18 -1.34 4.20
C ASP A 82 -5.95 0.14 4.49
N GLU A 83 -6.58 0.98 3.67
CA GLU A 83 -6.47 2.45 3.71
C GLU A 83 -5.03 2.96 3.91
N PRO A 84 -4.08 2.64 3.02
CA PRO A 84 -2.64 2.87 3.25
C PRO A 84 -2.25 4.35 3.34
N THR A 85 -3.13 5.27 2.97
CA THR A 85 -2.88 6.73 2.95
C THR A 85 -3.62 7.51 4.01
N SER A 86 -4.60 6.90 4.71
CA SER A 86 -5.52 7.61 5.63
C SER A 86 -4.84 8.24 6.85
N ALA A 87 -3.67 7.74 7.25
CA ALA A 87 -2.91 8.28 8.39
C ALA A 87 -1.78 9.25 7.95
N LEU A 88 -1.79 9.70 6.68
CA LEU A 88 -0.74 10.52 6.10
C LEU A 88 -1.20 11.96 5.86
N ASP A 89 -0.26 12.88 5.96
CA ASP A 89 -0.46 14.25 5.49
C ASP A 89 -0.57 14.28 3.95
N PRO A 90 -1.37 15.19 3.37
CA PRO A 90 -1.60 15.24 1.92
C PRO A 90 -0.33 15.28 1.07
N GLU A 91 0.73 15.92 1.56
CA GLU A 91 2.02 16.02 0.86
C GLU A 91 2.73 14.65 0.72
N MET A 92 2.42 13.70 1.62
CA MET A 92 3.07 12.39 1.65
C MET A 92 2.28 11.32 0.89
N ILE A 93 1.01 11.56 0.58
CA ILE A 93 0.12 10.60 -0.09
C ILE A 93 0.66 10.21 -1.45
N SER A 94 1.09 11.19 -2.25
CA SER A 94 1.57 10.97 -3.62
C SER A 94 2.76 9.99 -3.67
N GLU A 95 3.71 10.11 -2.75
CA GLU A 95 4.89 9.24 -2.71
C GLU A 95 4.53 7.78 -2.44
N VAL A 96 3.53 7.54 -1.61
CA VAL A 96 3.05 6.17 -1.29
C VAL A 96 2.24 5.61 -2.46
N LEU A 97 1.36 6.42 -3.07
CA LEU A 97 0.57 5.99 -4.22
C LEU A 97 1.45 5.70 -5.43
N ASP A 98 2.52 6.46 -5.66
CA ASP A 98 3.45 6.20 -6.75
C ASP A 98 4.13 4.84 -6.60
N VAL A 99 4.56 4.46 -5.40
CA VAL A 99 5.07 3.11 -5.12
C VAL A 99 4.00 2.06 -5.45
N MET A 100 2.74 2.25 -5.04
CA MET A 100 1.67 1.29 -5.32
C MET A 100 1.35 1.19 -6.82
N VAL A 101 1.43 2.30 -7.57
CA VAL A 101 1.30 2.31 -9.03
C VAL A 101 2.38 1.46 -9.69
N GLU A 102 3.64 1.58 -9.26
CA GLU A 102 4.73 0.77 -9.80
C GLU A 102 4.53 -0.72 -9.49
N LEU A 103 4.05 -1.08 -8.29
CA LEU A 103 3.71 -2.46 -7.95
C LEU A 103 2.60 -3.03 -8.84
N ALA A 104 1.59 -2.22 -9.18
CA ALA A 104 0.53 -2.59 -10.09
C ALA A 104 1.05 -2.85 -11.52
N LYS A 105 1.92 -1.97 -12.03
CA LYS A 105 2.55 -2.12 -13.35
C LYS A 105 3.40 -3.39 -13.48
N GLU A 106 4.03 -3.82 -12.39
CA GLU A 106 4.80 -5.05 -12.33
C GLU A 106 3.93 -6.32 -12.25
N GLY A 107 2.61 -6.17 -12.18
CA GLY A 107 1.66 -7.28 -12.17
C GLY A 107 1.49 -7.94 -10.80
N ILE A 108 1.85 -7.27 -9.71
CA ILE A 108 1.57 -7.76 -8.35
C ILE A 108 0.05 -7.71 -8.12
N THR A 109 -0.53 -8.85 -7.77
CA THR A 109 -1.95 -8.93 -7.42
C THR A 109 -2.20 -8.17 -6.12
N MET A 110 -3.08 -7.17 -6.18
CA MET A 110 -3.40 -6.31 -5.03
C MET A 110 -4.90 -6.24 -4.79
N ILE A 111 -5.30 -6.20 -3.52
CA ILE A 111 -6.64 -5.81 -3.09
C ILE A 111 -6.46 -4.57 -2.20
N CYS A 112 -7.06 -3.45 -2.59
CA CYS A 112 -6.89 -2.17 -1.91
C CYS A 112 -8.24 -1.65 -1.41
N VAL A 113 -8.35 -1.39 -0.11
CA VAL A 113 -9.39 -0.52 0.44
C VAL A 113 -8.85 0.90 0.42
N THR A 114 -9.51 1.81 -0.27
CA THR A 114 -9.01 3.18 -0.46
C THR A 114 -10.15 4.15 -0.74
N HIS A 115 -9.95 5.40 -0.38
CA HIS A 115 -10.76 6.55 -0.80
C HIS A 115 -10.03 7.43 -1.84
N GLU A 116 -8.85 6.99 -2.30
CA GLU A 116 -8.07 7.68 -3.34
C GLU A 116 -8.62 7.33 -4.73
N MET A 117 -9.68 8.02 -5.16
CA MET A 117 -10.39 7.70 -6.41
C MET A 117 -9.51 7.86 -7.66
N GLY A 118 -8.60 8.85 -7.65
CA GLY A 118 -7.64 9.02 -8.73
C GLY A 118 -6.68 7.83 -8.89
N PHE A 119 -6.23 7.26 -7.78
CA PHE A 119 -5.43 6.04 -7.78
C PHE A 119 -6.25 4.85 -8.26
N ALA A 120 -7.44 4.62 -7.71
CA ALA A 120 -8.32 3.51 -8.11
C ALA A 120 -8.60 3.56 -9.62
N ARG A 121 -8.93 4.73 -10.19
CA ARG A 121 -9.18 4.91 -11.63
C ARG A 121 -7.96 4.55 -12.49
N LYS A 122 -6.75 4.84 -11.98
CA LYS A 122 -5.50 4.64 -12.73
C LYS A 122 -5.02 3.20 -12.78
N VAL A 123 -5.24 2.42 -11.70
CA VAL A 123 -4.59 1.11 -11.55
C VAL A 123 -5.55 -0.08 -11.41
N ALA A 124 -6.80 0.15 -11.02
CA ALA A 124 -7.72 -0.94 -10.80
C ALA A 124 -8.12 -1.63 -12.11
N ASN A 125 -8.27 -2.96 -12.06
CA ASN A 125 -8.92 -3.72 -13.11
C ASN A 125 -10.41 -3.93 -12.79
N ARG A 126 -10.75 -3.85 -11.50
CA ARG A 126 -12.08 -4.06 -10.96
C ARG A 126 -12.26 -3.22 -9.70
N ILE A 127 -13.40 -2.54 -9.58
CA ILE A 127 -13.75 -1.74 -8.41
C ILE A 127 -15.04 -2.28 -7.82
N ILE A 128 -15.07 -2.37 -6.49
CA ILE A 128 -16.23 -2.83 -5.72
C ILE A 128 -16.64 -1.70 -4.78
N PHE A 129 -17.87 -1.24 -4.90
CA PHE A 129 -18.47 -0.29 -3.96
C PHE A 129 -19.24 -1.05 -2.89
N MET A 130 -18.91 -0.77 -1.64
CA MET A 130 -19.55 -1.38 -0.48
C MET A 130 -20.23 -0.31 0.37
N ASP A 131 -21.43 -0.60 0.85
CA ASP A 131 -22.17 0.22 1.78
C ASP A 131 -22.95 -0.70 2.75
N ASP A 132 -23.03 -0.32 4.02
CA ASP A 132 -23.69 -1.12 5.08
C ASP A 132 -23.29 -2.61 5.11
N GLY A 133 -22.03 -2.92 4.83
CA GLY A 133 -21.51 -4.29 4.83
C GLY A 133 -21.92 -5.14 3.64
N GLN A 134 -22.53 -4.55 2.61
CA GLN A 134 -22.96 -5.23 1.38
C GLN A 134 -22.23 -4.68 0.17
N ILE A 135 -22.03 -5.53 -0.84
CA ILE A 135 -21.59 -5.11 -2.16
C ILE A 135 -22.79 -4.49 -2.86
N VAL A 136 -22.70 -3.19 -3.15
CA VAL A 136 -23.75 -2.43 -3.84
C VAL A 136 -23.57 -2.50 -5.33
N GLU A 137 -22.33 -2.32 -5.79
CA GLU A 137 -21.97 -2.33 -7.21
C GLU A 137 -20.54 -2.80 -7.42
N GLU A 138 -20.32 -3.49 -8.54
CA GLU A 138 -19.00 -3.95 -8.96
C GLU A 138 -18.87 -3.74 -10.46
N ASN A 139 -17.79 -3.04 -10.87
CA ASN A 139 -17.54 -2.70 -12.27
C ASN A 139 -16.05 -2.56 -12.59
N ASP A 140 -15.70 -2.51 -13.89
CA ASP A 140 -14.43 -1.96 -14.32
C ASP A 140 -14.36 -0.44 -14.05
N PRO A 141 -13.18 0.18 -14.05
CA PRO A 141 -13.05 1.60 -13.71
C PRO A 141 -13.85 2.54 -14.62
N GLU A 142 -13.95 2.24 -15.92
CA GLU A 142 -14.67 3.10 -16.87
C GLU A 142 -16.16 3.16 -16.52
N ASN A 143 -16.79 2.01 -16.33
CA ASN A 143 -18.20 1.94 -15.98
C ASN A 143 -18.46 2.43 -14.56
N PHE A 144 -17.58 2.11 -13.61
CA PHE A 144 -17.70 2.55 -12.22
C PHE A 144 -17.76 4.09 -12.09
N PHE A 145 -16.87 4.81 -12.77
CA PHE A 145 -16.80 6.27 -12.64
C PHE A 145 -17.71 7.05 -13.57
N ASN A 146 -18.07 6.49 -14.73
CA ASN A 146 -18.79 7.24 -15.75
C ASN A 146 -20.24 6.72 -15.98
N ASN A 147 -20.53 5.49 -15.60
CA ASN A 147 -21.81 4.82 -15.85
C ASN A 147 -22.32 4.09 -14.60
N ALA A 148 -22.16 4.69 -13.41
CA ALA A 148 -22.66 4.11 -12.16
C ALA A 148 -24.16 3.80 -12.25
N GLU A 149 -24.57 2.58 -11.93
CA GLU A 149 -25.95 2.12 -12.05
C GLU A 149 -26.76 2.39 -10.80
N SER A 150 -26.14 2.28 -9.60
CA SER A 150 -26.83 2.49 -8.34
C SER A 150 -26.89 3.96 -7.94
N ASP A 151 -28.07 4.44 -7.53
CA ASP A 151 -28.24 5.79 -6.99
C ASP A 151 -27.26 6.09 -5.84
N ARG A 152 -26.95 5.06 -5.05
CA ARG A 152 -26.05 5.19 -3.91
C ARG A 152 -24.60 5.44 -4.32
N LEU A 153 -24.11 4.77 -5.36
CA LEU A 153 -22.79 5.02 -5.92
C LEU A 153 -22.74 6.40 -6.60
N GLN A 154 -23.78 6.78 -7.35
CA GLN A 154 -23.86 8.10 -7.98
C GLN A 154 -23.73 9.22 -6.94
N LEU A 155 -24.50 9.15 -5.85
CA LEU A 155 -24.40 10.11 -4.74
C LEU A 155 -23.00 10.17 -4.11
N PHE A 156 -22.37 9.01 -3.95
CA PHE A 156 -20.99 8.94 -3.41
C PHE A 156 -19.98 9.61 -4.35
N LEU A 157 -20.05 9.30 -5.64
CA LEU A 157 -19.14 9.90 -6.63
C LEU A 157 -19.34 11.40 -6.76
N ASP A 158 -20.57 11.90 -6.76
CA ASP A 158 -20.89 13.33 -6.80
C ASP A 158 -20.28 14.08 -5.61
N GLN A 159 -20.28 13.48 -4.41
CA GLN A 159 -19.71 14.09 -3.21
C GLN A 159 -18.18 14.16 -3.27
N ILE A 160 -17.52 13.14 -3.82
CA ILE A 160 -16.04 13.05 -3.82
C ILE A 160 -15.41 13.78 -5.02
N LEU A 161 -16.08 13.76 -6.19
CA LEU A 161 -15.51 14.34 -7.41
C LEU A 161 -15.79 15.84 -7.55
N THR A 162 -16.68 16.40 -6.71
CA THR A 162 -17.01 17.85 -6.71
C THR A 162 -16.12 18.67 -5.75
N HIS A 163 -15.21 18.03 -5.04
CA HIS A 163 -14.20 18.65 -4.19
C HIS A 163 -12.79 18.39 -4.74
#